data_9da6659d75b77f3075fbccee9ba526a8
#
_entry.id   9da6659d75b77f3075fbccee9ba526a8
#
_cell.length_a   1.000
_cell.length_b   1.000
_cell.length_c   1.000
_cell.angle_alpha   90.00
_cell.angle_beta   90.00
_cell.angle_gamma   90.00
#
_symmetry.space_group_name_H-M   'P 1'
#
loop_
_entity.id
_entity.type
_entity.pdbx_description
1 polymer ?
#
loop_
_entity_poly.entity_id
_entity_poly.type
_entity_poly.pdbx_seq_one_letter_code
_entity_poly.pdbx_strand_id
1 'polypeptide(L)'
;AVTGFALARFRLPGQRLWLVLIIATFMIPLQLTTIPNYIFFDKLHMIGTIFPFYLKALFGQGLRSAVFILIFYQYFRIYPVSFDEAASLDGAGKLKIFLRVALPMSTPAILISLLISFVWYWNETSQANLLFGQSIRTLPLQLANYTAKYEALYGSGSGTASAGNALNEAITLAGTLLSILPIIILFICVQKNFMQSIEKTG
;
A
#
# COMPACT_ATOMS: atom_id res chain seq x y z
N ALA A 1 2.57 10.71 5.38
CA ALA A 1 2.24 11.70 6.43
C ALA A 1 3.04 13.00 6.24
N VAL A 2 4.38 12.96 6.22
CA VAL A 2 5.25 14.15 6.12
C VAL A 2 4.86 15.06 4.95
N THR A 3 4.79 14.53 3.75
CA THR A 3 4.40 15.28 2.54
C THR A 3 3.01 15.88 2.65
N GLY A 4 2.03 15.09 3.16
CA GLY A 4 0.66 15.58 3.38
C GLY A 4 0.60 16.72 4.40
N PHE A 5 1.35 16.62 5.50
CA PHE A 5 1.45 17.69 6.49
C PHE A 5 2.11 18.95 5.92
N ALA A 6 3.21 18.80 5.20
CA ALA A 6 3.90 19.93 4.58
C ALA A 6 3.00 20.68 3.59
N LEU A 7 2.29 19.95 2.73
CA LEU A 7 1.32 20.53 1.78
C LEU A 7 0.10 21.17 2.47
N ALA A 8 -0.33 20.66 3.63
CA ALA A 8 -1.49 21.20 4.34
C ALA A 8 -1.16 22.45 5.18
N ARG A 9 0.05 22.50 5.77
CA ARG A 9 0.39 23.48 6.81
C ARG A 9 1.40 24.53 6.39
N PHE A 10 2.19 24.27 5.35
CA PHE A 10 3.16 25.24 4.87
C PHE A 10 2.67 25.98 3.64
N ARG A 11 2.95 27.27 3.56
CA ARG A 11 2.71 28.07 2.36
C ARG A 11 3.83 27.78 1.34
N LEU A 12 3.67 26.71 0.58
CA LEU A 12 4.63 26.33 -0.43
C LEU A 12 4.37 27.09 -1.73
N PRO A 13 5.41 27.62 -2.40
CA PRO A 13 5.24 28.22 -3.73
C PRO A 13 4.72 27.13 -4.71
N GLY A 14 3.68 27.48 -5.46
CA GLY A 14 3.11 26.52 -6.42
C GLY A 14 2.38 25.32 -5.79
N GLN A 15 1.85 25.43 -4.57
CA GLN A 15 1.17 24.35 -3.85
C GLN A 15 0.09 23.64 -4.72
N ARG A 16 -0.66 24.39 -5.51
CA ARG A 16 -1.67 23.81 -6.42
C ARG A 16 -1.02 22.94 -7.49
N LEU A 17 0.12 23.37 -8.02
CA LEU A 17 0.88 22.59 -9.01
C LEU A 17 1.36 21.27 -8.41
N TRP A 18 1.91 21.30 -7.19
CA TRP A 18 2.32 20.07 -6.50
C TRP A 18 1.17 19.09 -6.30
N LEU A 19 0.00 19.57 -5.91
CA LEU A 19 -1.20 18.72 -5.77
C LEU A 19 -1.63 18.12 -7.11
N VAL A 20 -1.62 18.92 -8.18
CA VAL A 20 -1.94 18.43 -9.53
C VAL A 20 -0.94 17.37 -9.97
N LEU A 21 0.36 17.58 -9.74
CA LEU A 21 1.40 16.60 -10.07
C LEU A 21 1.22 15.29 -9.27
N ILE A 22 0.88 15.35 -7.98
CA ILE A 22 0.60 14.17 -7.18
C ILE A 22 -0.61 13.40 -7.74
N ILE A 23 -1.68 14.09 -8.09
CA ILE A 23 -2.86 13.48 -8.71
C ILE A 23 -2.48 12.89 -10.08
N ALA A 24 -1.71 13.59 -10.88
CA ALA A 24 -1.26 13.11 -12.17
C ALA A 24 -0.44 11.80 -12.06
N THR A 25 0.42 11.66 -11.04
CA THR A 25 1.15 10.40 -10.81
C THR A 25 0.22 9.22 -10.51
N PHE A 26 -0.93 9.46 -9.89
CA PHE A 26 -1.94 8.42 -9.66
C PHE A 26 -2.62 7.95 -10.95
N MET A 27 -2.75 8.84 -11.94
CA MET A 27 -3.37 8.52 -13.23
C MET A 27 -2.44 7.70 -14.16
N ILE A 28 -1.14 7.70 -13.89
CA ILE A 28 -0.18 6.93 -14.68
C ILE A 28 -0.39 5.44 -14.40
N PRO A 29 -0.69 4.61 -15.41
CA PRO A 29 -0.81 3.16 -15.24
C PRO A 29 0.48 2.55 -14.74
N LEU A 30 0.41 1.70 -13.72
CA LEU A 30 1.57 1.04 -13.11
C LEU A 30 2.39 0.25 -14.15
N GLN A 31 1.73 -0.28 -15.18
CA GLN A 31 2.35 -1.05 -16.26
C GLN A 31 3.43 -0.26 -17.00
N LEU A 32 3.24 1.04 -17.20
CA LEU A 32 4.21 1.89 -17.90
C LEU A 32 5.52 2.04 -17.11
N THR A 33 5.45 1.99 -15.79
CA THR A 33 6.62 2.15 -14.92
C THR A 33 7.28 0.82 -14.56
N THR A 34 6.66 -0.31 -14.88
CA THR A 34 7.10 -1.63 -14.45
C THR A 34 8.47 -2.01 -15.05
N ILE A 35 8.63 -1.88 -16.36
CA ILE A 35 9.89 -2.21 -17.06
C ILE A 35 11.04 -1.26 -16.66
N PRO A 36 10.87 0.08 -16.67
CA PRO A 36 11.89 1.00 -16.17
C PRO A 36 12.33 0.71 -14.73
N ASN A 37 11.38 0.41 -13.84
CA ASN A 37 11.68 0.04 -12.46
C ASN A 37 12.50 -1.25 -12.38
N TYR A 38 12.14 -2.27 -13.16
CA TYR A 38 12.91 -3.51 -13.21
C TYR A 38 14.35 -3.25 -13.60
N ILE A 39 14.59 -2.56 -14.71
CA ILE A 39 15.95 -2.25 -15.23
C ILE A 39 16.74 -1.44 -14.18
N PHE A 40 16.09 -0.50 -13.49
CA PHE A 40 16.74 0.30 -12.46
C PHE A 40 17.19 -0.56 -11.27
N PHE A 41 16.32 -1.42 -10.74
CA PHE A 41 16.65 -2.28 -9.60
C PHE A 41 17.55 -3.45 -9.96
N ASP A 42 17.52 -3.90 -11.21
CA ASP A 42 18.45 -4.90 -11.73
C ASP A 42 19.90 -4.35 -11.75
N LYS A 43 20.10 -3.13 -12.25
CA LYS A 43 21.40 -2.45 -12.20
C LYS A 43 21.93 -2.24 -10.77
N LEU A 44 21.06 -2.15 -9.79
CA LEU A 44 21.41 -2.04 -8.37
C LEU A 44 21.57 -3.41 -7.69
N HIS A 45 21.43 -4.52 -8.42
CA HIS A 45 21.47 -5.89 -7.90
C HIS A 45 20.48 -6.15 -6.76
N MET A 46 19.29 -5.52 -6.84
CA MET A 46 18.23 -5.61 -5.83
C MET A 46 17.08 -6.54 -6.24
N ILE A 47 17.10 -7.10 -7.46
CA ILE A 47 16.10 -8.07 -7.90
C ILE A 47 16.18 -9.33 -7.03
N GLY A 48 15.03 -9.96 -6.75
CA GLY A 48 14.95 -11.11 -5.85
C GLY A 48 14.94 -10.76 -4.37
N THR A 49 14.89 -9.46 -4.03
CA THR A 49 14.87 -8.97 -2.66
C THR A 49 13.62 -8.10 -2.38
N ILE A 50 13.39 -7.76 -1.12
CA ILE A 50 12.29 -6.87 -0.70
C ILE A 50 12.62 -5.37 -0.86
N PHE A 51 13.90 -5.03 -1.06
CA PHE A 51 14.38 -3.65 -1.10
C PHE A 51 13.71 -2.76 -2.16
N PRO A 52 13.39 -3.22 -3.39
CA PRO A 52 12.70 -2.40 -4.37
C PRO A 52 11.36 -1.84 -3.86
N PHE A 53 10.62 -2.61 -3.06
CA PHE A 53 9.36 -2.16 -2.49
C PHE A 53 9.59 -1.13 -1.36
N TYR A 54 10.54 -1.40 -0.46
CA TYR A 54 10.85 -0.49 0.65
C TYR A 54 11.40 0.84 0.18
N LEU A 55 12.34 0.84 -0.77
CA LEU A 55 12.93 2.07 -1.29
C LEU A 55 11.89 2.94 -1.99
N LYS A 56 11.05 2.37 -2.85
CA LYS A 56 9.96 3.10 -3.47
C LYS A 56 9.01 3.69 -2.43
N ALA A 57 8.62 2.93 -1.43
CA ALA A 57 7.73 3.39 -0.37
C ALA A 57 8.35 4.51 0.47
N LEU A 58 9.63 4.40 0.81
CA LEU A 58 10.38 5.40 1.59
C LEU A 58 10.41 6.77 0.88
N PHE A 59 10.62 6.77 -0.43
CA PHE A 59 10.63 7.99 -1.25
C PHE A 59 9.24 8.45 -1.71
N GLY A 60 8.16 7.87 -1.17
CA GLY A 60 6.80 8.24 -1.55
C GLY A 60 6.42 7.81 -2.98
N GLN A 61 7.13 6.85 -3.56
CA GLN A 61 6.89 6.25 -4.87
C GLN A 61 6.43 4.79 -4.76
N GLY A 62 5.95 4.39 -3.59
CA GLY A 62 5.35 3.09 -3.36
C GLY A 62 4.02 2.93 -4.11
N LEU A 63 3.42 1.76 -3.97
CA LEU A 63 2.18 1.41 -4.65
C LEU A 63 1.08 2.44 -4.34
N ARG A 64 0.65 3.17 -5.38
CA ARG A 64 -0.40 4.22 -5.29
C ARG A 64 -0.15 5.26 -4.18
N SER A 65 1.09 5.61 -3.91
CA SER A 65 1.49 6.54 -2.83
C SER A 65 0.76 7.89 -2.88
N ALA A 66 0.35 8.36 -4.05
CA ALA A 66 -0.43 9.59 -4.20
C ALA A 66 -1.70 9.59 -3.35
N VAL A 67 -2.41 8.44 -3.26
CA VAL A 67 -3.62 8.31 -2.45
C VAL A 67 -3.31 8.54 -0.97
N PHE A 68 -2.24 7.95 -0.46
CA PHE A 68 -1.83 8.14 0.94
C PHE A 68 -1.41 9.57 1.22
N ILE A 69 -0.70 10.23 0.30
CA ILE A 69 -0.37 11.65 0.44
C ILE A 69 -1.64 12.49 0.52
N LEU A 70 -2.64 12.22 -0.32
CA LEU A 70 -3.91 12.94 -0.33
C LEU A 70 -4.74 12.68 0.93
N ILE A 71 -4.79 11.44 1.46
CA ILE A 71 -5.46 11.12 2.73
C ILE A 71 -4.88 11.99 3.86
N PHE A 72 -3.55 12.00 4.01
CA PHE A 72 -2.90 12.82 5.03
C PHE A 72 -3.04 14.31 4.78
N TYR A 73 -2.99 14.76 3.52
CA TYR A 73 -3.23 16.15 3.17
C TYR A 73 -4.61 16.61 3.59
N GLN A 74 -5.66 15.86 3.27
CA GLN A 74 -7.03 16.18 3.65
C GLN A 74 -7.20 16.15 5.17
N TYR A 75 -6.66 15.15 5.84
CA TYR A 75 -6.71 15.06 7.30
C TYR A 75 -6.09 16.30 7.95
N PHE A 76 -4.85 16.65 7.60
CA PHE A 76 -4.17 17.80 8.18
C PHE A 76 -4.77 19.14 7.76
N ARG A 77 -5.52 19.20 6.69
CA ARG A 77 -6.25 20.40 6.29
C ARG A 77 -7.45 20.68 7.18
N ILE A 78 -8.13 19.64 7.64
CA ILE A 78 -9.33 19.75 8.50
C ILE A 78 -8.92 19.88 9.98
N TYR A 79 -7.81 19.29 10.36
CA TYR A 79 -7.27 19.33 11.72
C TYR A 79 -7.09 20.78 12.22
N PRO A 80 -7.57 21.14 13.45
CA PRO A 80 -7.57 22.52 13.95
C PRO A 80 -6.17 23.12 14.04
N VAL A 81 -5.99 24.32 13.48
CA VAL A 81 -4.69 25.06 13.48
C VAL A 81 -4.28 25.48 14.89
N SER A 82 -5.25 25.65 15.79
CA SER A 82 -5.02 26.06 17.18
C SER A 82 -4.02 25.17 17.95
N PHE A 83 -3.97 23.88 17.65
CA PHE A 83 -2.99 22.98 18.26
C PHE A 83 -1.55 23.28 17.81
N ASP A 84 -1.37 23.62 16.52
CA ASP A 84 -0.06 23.99 15.99
C ASP A 84 0.38 25.35 16.55
N GLU A 85 -0.57 26.29 16.71
CA GLU A 85 -0.32 27.63 17.27
C GLU A 85 0.05 27.53 18.75
N ALA A 86 -0.71 26.79 19.56
CA ALA A 86 -0.41 26.56 20.96
C ALA A 86 0.99 25.96 21.15
N ALA A 87 1.31 24.90 20.40
CA ALA A 87 2.64 24.30 20.47
C ALA A 87 3.76 25.25 19.99
N SER A 88 3.46 26.15 19.05
CA SER A 88 4.41 27.18 18.61
C SER A 88 4.65 28.23 19.69
N LEU A 89 3.63 28.62 20.46
CA LEU A 89 3.76 29.52 21.62
C LEU A 89 4.63 28.89 22.74
N ASP A 90 4.55 27.57 22.90
CA ASP A 90 5.41 26.79 23.79
C ASP A 90 6.86 26.62 23.25
N GLY A 91 7.22 27.30 22.16
CA GLY A 91 8.56 27.26 21.57
C GLY A 91 8.86 26.00 20.78
N ALA A 92 7.85 25.19 20.36
CA ALA A 92 8.08 24.01 19.57
C ALA A 92 8.36 24.36 18.09
N GLY A 93 9.48 23.89 17.58
CA GLY A 93 9.80 23.98 16.14
C GLY A 93 8.89 23.08 15.29
N LYS A 94 8.79 23.35 13.98
CA LYS A 94 7.89 22.68 13.03
C LYS A 94 7.97 21.14 13.04
N LEU A 95 9.18 20.60 13.14
CA LEU A 95 9.40 19.15 13.22
C LEU A 95 8.85 18.58 14.53
N LYS A 96 9.03 19.29 15.64
CA LYS A 96 8.52 18.88 16.95
C LYS A 96 6.99 18.90 16.97
N ILE A 97 6.37 19.91 16.37
CA ILE A 97 4.91 20.00 16.19
C ILE A 97 4.43 18.80 15.38
N PHE A 98 5.05 18.52 14.23
CA PHE A 98 4.68 17.36 13.41
C PHE A 98 4.76 16.04 14.20
N LEU A 99 5.91 15.76 14.84
CA LEU A 99 6.14 14.46 15.48
C LEU A 99 5.35 14.28 16.79
N ARG A 100 5.16 15.34 17.58
CA ARG A 100 4.56 15.23 18.93
C ARG A 100 3.08 15.62 18.99
N VAL A 101 2.59 16.36 18.01
CA VAL A 101 1.21 16.85 18.01
C VAL A 101 0.46 16.30 16.80
N ALA A 102 0.84 16.70 15.59
CA ALA A 102 0.08 16.37 14.38
C ALA A 102 0.05 14.87 14.06
N LEU A 103 1.19 14.18 14.16
CA LEU A 103 1.29 12.75 13.82
C LEU A 103 0.49 11.86 14.79
N PRO A 104 0.59 12.01 16.13
CA PRO A 104 -0.26 11.25 17.05
C PRO A 104 -1.75 11.51 16.86
N MET A 105 -2.14 12.76 16.60
CA MET A 105 -3.54 13.08 16.32
C MET A 105 -4.03 12.53 14.99
N SER A 106 -3.15 12.25 14.04
CA SER A 106 -3.50 11.65 12.74
C SER A 106 -3.70 10.13 12.78
N THR A 107 -3.84 9.53 13.97
CA THR A 107 -4.12 8.09 14.14
C THR A 107 -5.23 7.58 13.22
N PRO A 108 -6.39 8.26 13.02
CA PRO A 108 -7.41 7.80 12.08
C PRO A 108 -6.89 7.67 10.65
N ALA A 109 -6.17 8.68 10.17
CA ALA A 109 -5.59 8.65 8.83
C ALA A 109 -4.50 7.58 8.68
N ILE A 110 -3.72 7.35 9.75
CA ILE A 110 -2.72 6.26 9.81
C ILE A 110 -3.40 4.91 9.68
N LEU A 111 -4.45 4.64 10.45
CA LEU A 111 -5.17 3.36 10.44
C LEU A 111 -5.80 3.07 9.07
N ILE A 112 -6.46 4.07 8.47
CA ILE A 112 -7.02 3.96 7.11
C ILE A 112 -5.91 3.64 6.11
N SER A 113 -4.81 4.40 6.15
CA SER A 113 -3.68 4.21 5.24
C SER A 113 -3.04 2.83 5.42
N LEU A 114 -2.91 2.35 6.66
CA LEU A 114 -2.38 1.03 6.98
C LEU A 114 -3.25 -0.07 6.39
N LEU A 115 -4.57 -0.03 6.62
CA LEU A 115 -5.50 -1.03 6.08
C LEU A 115 -5.47 -1.08 4.55
N ILE A 116 -5.59 0.09 3.88
CA ILE A 116 -5.60 0.16 2.44
C ILE A 116 -4.25 -0.30 1.85
N SER A 117 -3.13 0.17 2.43
CA SER A 117 -1.80 -0.23 1.96
C SER A 117 -1.56 -1.72 2.13
N PHE A 118 -1.97 -2.30 3.28
CA PHE A 118 -1.84 -3.73 3.49
C PHE A 118 -2.60 -4.53 2.43
N VAL A 119 -3.87 -4.19 2.18
CA VAL A 119 -4.67 -4.88 1.16
C VAL A 119 -4.04 -4.76 -0.22
N TRP A 120 -3.56 -3.58 -0.60
CA TRP A 120 -2.94 -3.37 -1.92
C TRP A 120 -1.62 -4.12 -2.07
N TYR A 121 -0.73 -4.05 -1.09
CA TYR A 121 0.55 -4.77 -1.14
C TYR A 121 0.36 -6.28 -1.00
N TRP A 122 -0.62 -6.73 -0.24
CA TRP A 122 -0.95 -8.15 -0.13
C TRP A 122 -1.39 -8.75 -1.47
N ASN A 123 -2.21 -8.01 -2.21
CA ASN A 123 -2.73 -8.48 -3.50
C ASN A 123 -1.83 -8.12 -4.71
N GLU A 124 -0.68 -7.49 -4.47
CA GLU A 124 0.22 -7.10 -5.56
C GLU A 124 1.00 -8.30 -6.08
N THR A 125 0.56 -8.84 -7.20
CA THR A 125 1.18 -10.01 -7.85
C THR A 125 2.06 -9.63 -9.04
N SER A 126 1.72 -8.57 -9.76
CA SER A 126 2.40 -8.20 -11.00
C SER A 126 3.83 -7.72 -10.77
N GLN A 127 4.01 -6.71 -9.90
CA GLN A 127 5.34 -6.24 -9.53
C GLN A 127 6.10 -7.27 -8.69
N ALA A 128 5.37 -8.02 -7.82
CA ALA A 128 5.96 -9.10 -7.02
C ALA A 128 6.56 -10.18 -7.91
N ASN A 129 5.85 -10.64 -8.94
CA ASN A 129 6.36 -11.63 -9.88
C ASN A 129 7.63 -11.16 -10.59
N LEU A 130 7.66 -9.89 -10.99
CA LEU A 130 8.79 -9.33 -11.72
C LEU A 130 10.01 -9.06 -10.82
N LEU A 131 9.80 -8.41 -9.66
CA LEU A 131 10.88 -7.94 -8.79
C LEU A 131 11.41 -9.04 -7.86
N PHE A 132 10.56 -9.98 -7.44
CA PHE A 132 10.98 -11.12 -6.60
C PHE A 132 11.48 -12.30 -7.41
N GLY A 133 11.05 -12.45 -8.67
CA GLY A 133 11.38 -13.60 -9.50
C GLY A 133 11.01 -14.91 -8.81
N GLN A 134 12.00 -15.80 -8.65
CA GLN A 134 11.84 -17.08 -7.95
C GLN A 134 12.30 -17.05 -6.49
N SER A 135 12.92 -15.96 -6.04
CA SER A 135 13.54 -15.87 -4.72
C SER A 135 12.53 -15.75 -3.58
N ILE A 136 11.46 -14.97 -3.78
CA ILE A 136 10.43 -14.75 -2.77
C ILE A 136 9.06 -15.19 -3.33
N ARG A 137 8.45 -16.13 -2.64
CA ARG A 137 7.15 -16.71 -3.02
C ARG A 137 6.07 -16.20 -2.08
N THR A 138 5.23 -15.26 -2.56
CA THR A 138 4.07 -14.83 -1.80
C THR A 138 2.87 -15.73 -2.07
N LEU A 139 1.96 -15.88 -1.09
CA LEU A 139 0.79 -16.73 -1.23
C LEU A 139 -0.12 -16.29 -2.39
N PRO A 140 -0.49 -15.00 -2.55
CA PRO A 140 -1.28 -14.55 -3.70
C PRO A 140 -0.60 -14.82 -5.05
N LEU A 141 0.73 -14.66 -5.13
CA LEU A 141 1.48 -14.95 -6.35
C LEU A 141 1.47 -16.45 -6.68
N GLN A 142 1.62 -17.32 -5.67
CA GLN A 142 1.56 -18.77 -5.87
C GLN A 142 0.16 -19.19 -6.30
N LEU A 143 -0.88 -18.61 -5.72
CA LEU A 143 -2.26 -18.89 -6.08
C LEU A 143 -2.58 -18.44 -7.51
N ALA A 144 -2.15 -17.24 -7.91
CA ALA A 144 -2.32 -16.73 -9.28
C ALA A 144 -1.65 -17.64 -10.34
N ASN A 145 -0.53 -18.27 -9.99
CA ASN A 145 0.20 -19.18 -10.89
C ASN A 145 -0.19 -20.65 -10.70
N TYR A 146 -1.10 -20.98 -9.79
CA TYR A 146 -1.43 -22.36 -9.43
C TYR A 146 -2.04 -23.11 -10.61
N THR A 147 -3.05 -22.54 -11.26
CA THR A 147 -3.77 -23.17 -12.37
C THR A 147 -2.81 -23.54 -13.51
N ALA A 148 -1.97 -22.59 -13.92
CA ALA A 148 -1.00 -22.84 -14.99
C ALA A 148 0.02 -23.93 -14.60
N LYS A 149 0.47 -23.97 -13.35
CA LYS A 149 1.38 -25.01 -12.86
C LYS A 149 0.70 -26.38 -12.79
N TYR A 150 -0.56 -26.42 -12.35
CA TYR A 150 -1.33 -27.64 -12.28
C TYR A 150 -1.55 -28.23 -13.69
N GLU A 151 -1.95 -27.40 -14.65
CA GLU A 151 -2.12 -27.80 -16.05
C GLU A 151 -0.82 -28.31 -16.67
N ALA A 152 0.32 -27.67 -16.37
CA ALA A 152 1.62 -28.10 -16.86
C ALA A 152 2.04 -29.48 -16.29
N LEU A 153 1.66 -29.81 -15.06
CA LEU A 153 2.03 -31.06 -14.39
C LEU A 153 1.07 -32.22 -14.70
N TYR A 154 -0.22 -31.92 -14.83
CA TYR A 154 -1.28 -32.95 -14.89
C TYR A 154 -2.15 -32.85 -16.14
N GLY A 155 -2.08 -31.78 -16.93
CA GLY A 155 -2.95 -31.54 -18.11
C GLY A 155 -2.66 -32.42 -19.30
N SER A 156 -1.54 -33.15 -19.35
CA SER A 156 -1.15 -34.04 -20.46
C SER A 156 -1.62 -35.51 -20.31
N GLY A 157 -2.38 -35.83 -19.26
CA GLY A 157 -2.83 -37.18 -18.95
C GLY A 157 -4.32 -37.37 -19.17
N SER A 158 -4.67 -37.90 -20.34
CA SER A 158 -5.87 -38.67 -20.71
C SER A 158 -7.10 -38.69 -19.78
N GLY A 159 -8.22 -38.22 -20.28
CA GLY A 159 -9.53 -38.90 -20.12
C GLY A 159 -10.40 -38.57 -18.91
N THR A 160 -9.95 -37.84 -17.90
CA THR A 160 -10.77 -37.46 -16.72
C THR A 160 -10.82 -35.94 -16.51
N ALA A 161 -10.97 -35.19 -17.57
CA ALA A 161 -10.98 -33.73 -17.60
C ALA A 161 -11.98 -33.12 -16.58
N SER A 162 -13.10 -33.78 -16.32
CA SER A 162 -14.12 -33.23 -15.39
C SER A 162 -13.73 -33.33 -13.92
N ALA A 163 -13.15 -34.47 -13.50
CA ALA A 163 -12.73 -34.65 -12.10
C ALA A 163 -11.46 -33.84 -11.76
N GLY A 164 -10.51 -33.72 -12.68
CA GLY A 164 -9.30 -32.91 -12.54
C GLY A 164 -9.63 -31.42 -12.42
N ASN A 165 -10.60 -30.94 -13.19
CA ASN A 165 -11.04 -29.54 -13.10
C ASN A 165 -11.72 -29.22 -11.77
N ALA A 166 -12.59 -30.12 -11.28
CA ALA A 166 -13.26 -29.94 -9.99
C ALA A 166 -12.27 -29.91 -8.81
N LEU A 167 -11.25 -30.78 -8.82
CA LEU A 167 -10.18 -30.76 -7.80
C LEU A 167 -9.34 -29.49 -7.87
N ASN A 168 -9.04 -29.01 -9.08
CA ASN A 168 -8.32 -27.75 -9.28
C ASN A 168 -9.11 -26.56 -8.73
N GLU A 169 -10.41 -26.47 -8.99
CA GLU A 169 -11.29 -25.43 -8.46
C GLU A 169 -11.38 -25.48 -6.92
N ALA A 170 -11.56 -26.65 -6.33
CA ALA A 170 -11.62 -26.80 -4.87
C ALA A 170 -10.34 -26.36 -4.18
N ILE A 171 -9.17 -26.72 -4.72
CA ILE A 171 -7.86 -26.30 -4.18
C ILE A 171 -7.67 -24.80 -4.36
N THR A 172 -8.07 -24.24 -5.50
CA THR A 172 -8.00 -22.79 -5.76
C THR A 172 -8.88 -22.02 -4.78
N LEU A 173 -10.11 -22.49 -4.53
CA LEU A 173 -11.01 -21.89 -3.54
C LEU A 173 -10.44 -21.96 -2.10
N ALA A 174 -9.88 -23.11 -1.71
CA ALA A 174 -9.23 -23.26 -0.41
C ALA A 174 -8.02 -22.32 -0.27
N GLY A 175 -7.20 -22.20 -1.31
CA GLY A 175 -6.09 -21.24 -1.36
C GLY A 175 -6.56 -19.78 -1.27
N THR A 176 -7.66 -19.45 -1.93
CA THR A 176 -8.29 -18.12 -1.86
C THR A 176 -8.77 -17.82 -0.46
N LEU A 177 -9.44 -18.76 0.22
CA LEU A 177 -9.84 -18.60 1.62
C LEU A 177 -8.63 -18.36 2.53
N LEU A 178 -7.55 -19.13 2.37
CA LEU A 178 -6.31 -18.90 3.11
C LEU A 178 -5.69 -17.53 2.84
N SER A 179 -5.77 -17.05 1.59
CA SER A 179 -5.27 -15.72 1.22
C SER A 179 -6.09 -14.58 1.82
N ILE A 180 -7.37 -14.77 2.08
CA ILE A 180 -8.24 -13.75 2.67
C ILE A 180 -8.07 -13.67 4.19
N LEU A 181 -7.71 -14.77 4.87
CA LEU A 181 -7.60 -14.82 6.32
C LEU A 181 -6.73 -13.71 6.94
N PRO A 182 -5.51 -13.42 6.46
CA PRO A 182 -4.69 -12.34 7.05
C PRO A 182 -5.34 -10.96 6.95
N ILE A 183 -6.07 -10.70 5.85
CA ILE A 183 -6.79 -9.44 5.64
C ILE A 183 -7.94 -9.33 6.65
N ILE A 184 -8.72 -10.41 6.83
CA ILE A 184 -9.82 -10.46 7.79
C ILE A 184 -9.30 -10.26 9.23
N ILE A 185 -8.24 -10.96 9.59
CA ILE A 185 -7.62 -10.84 10.93
C ILE A 185 -7.17 -9.39 11.16
N LEU A 186 -6.47 -8.79 10.21
CA LEU A 186 -6.04 -7.40 10.32
C LEU A 186 -7.24 -6.46 10.49
N PHE A 187 -8.30 -6.65 9.69
CA PHE A 187 -9.52 -5.85 9.78
C PHE A 187 -10.17 -5.95 11.16
N ILE A 188 -10.34 -7.17 11.70
CA ILE A 188 -10.90 -7.40 13.03
C ILE A 188 -10.06 -6.72 14.11
N CYS A 189 -8.73 -6.77 14.02
CA CYS A 189 -7.84 -6.13 14.98
C CYS A 189 -7.96 -4.59 14.96
N VAL A 190 -8.15 -4.00 13.77
CA VAL A 190 -8.10 -2.53 13.59
C VAL A 190 -9.50 -1.89 13.70
N GLN A 191 -10.58 -2.62 13.41
CA GLN A 191 -11.95 -2.08 13.36
C GLN A 191 -12.36 -1.36 14.65
N LYS A 192 -12.00 -1.90 15.82
CA LYS A 192 -12.34 -1.30 17.12
C LYS A 192 -11.70 0.10 17.29
N ASN A 193 -10.44 0.21 16.96
CA ASN A 193 -9.72 1.49 17.02
C ASN A 193 -10.23 2.48 15.97
N PHE A 194 -10.67 1.98 14.81
CA PHE A 194 -11.27 2.77 13.76
C PHE A 194 -12.61 3.37 14.21
N MET A 195 -13.50 2.58 14.80
CA MET A 195 -14.80 3.06 15.31
C MET A 195 -14.61 4.12 16.39
N GLN A 196 -13.76 3.87 17.39
CA GLN A 196 -13.46 4.84 18.45
C GLN A 196 -12.83 6.14 17.94
N SER A 197 -12.12 6.06 16.83
CA SER A 197 -11.45 7.22 16.20
C SER A 197 -12.45 8.12 15.47
N ILE A 198 -13.49 7.55 14.86
CA ILE A 198 -14.58 8.28 14.21
C ILE A 198 -15.46 8.97 15.26
N GLU A 199 -15.83 8.28 16.33
CA GLU A 199 -16.66 8.83 17.42
C GLU A 199 -16.03 10.05 18.11
N LYS A 200 -14.70 10.10 18.18
CA LYS A 200 -13.96 11.25 18.77
C LYS A 200 -13.83 12.45 17.84
N THR A 201 -14.14 12.30 16.57
CA THR A 201 -13.95 13.35 15.56
C THR A 201 -15.28 13.97 15.09
N GLY A 202 -16.43 13.39 15.44
CA GLY A 202 -17.79 13.92 15.24
C GLY A 202 -18.30 14.56 16.49
#